data_45581091643b77682e97f7a682bc29dd
#
_entry.id   45581091643b77682e97f7a682bc29dd
#
_cell.length_a   1.000
_cell.length_b   1.000
_cell.length_c   1.000
_cell.angle_alpha   90.00
_cell.angle_beta   90.00
_cell.angle_gamma   90.00
#
_symmetry.space_group_name_H-M   'P 1'
#
loop_
_entity.id
_entity.type
_entity.pdbx_description
1 polymer ?
#
loop_
_entity_poly.entity_id
_entity_poly.type
_entity_poly.pdbx_seq_one_letter_code
_entity_poly.pdbx_strand_id
1 'polypeptide(L)'
;MAALIIAVLALIISFFTLLVNLQAKAADIVVYIDTDPDVPDMLCLYVSNTGQSTARHIKFTFNKPLPVRAHDIFPDNKRTTNPDIKFLDKGFLIEGLTHLAPLKTRKIYLGGYATLCQYFQLENLKCHISYTTKSPIKLWFDSHTTDYFELSIEDWARDHISDNSHLKKINDTLKNIHSELKNLN
;
A
#
# COMPACT_ATOMS: atom_id res chain seq x y z
N MET A 1 -55.47 -8.23 2.62
CA MET A 1 -54.71 -7.19 3.38
C MET A 1 -53.36 -7.73 3.83
N ALA A 2 -53.26 -8.82 4.63
CA ALA A 2 -51.96 -9.38 5.08
C ALA A 2 -51.02 -9.75 3.94
N ALA A 3 -51.49 -10.41 2.88
CA ALA A 3 -50.67 -10.77 1.73
C ALA A 3 -50.05 -9.58 0.99
N LEU A 4 -50.79 -8.47 0.90
CA LEU A 4 -50.30 -7.28 0.26
C LEU A 4 -49.18 -6.58 1.10
N ILE A 5 -49.33 -6.56 2.43
CA ILE A 5 -48.30 -6.07 3.34
C ILE A 5 -47.02 -6.89 3.21
N ILE A 6 -47.14 -8.22 3.19
CA ILE A 6 -45.97 -9.12 3.02
C ILE A 6 -45.28 -8.88 1.68
N ALA A 7 -46.05 -8.73 0.58
CA ALA A 7 -45.48 -8.43 -0.73
C ALA A 7 -44.72 -7.11 -0.78
N VAL A 8 -45.24 -6.07 -0.18
CA VAL A 8 -44.57 -4.75 -0.10
C VAL A 8 -43.29 -4.85 0.71
N LEU A 9 -43.31 -5.52 1.87
CA LEU A 9 -42.11 -5.75 2.68
C LEU A 9 -41.02 -6.53 1.93
N ALA A 10 -41.41 -7.60 1.23
CA ALA A 10 -40.48 -8.39 0.42
C ALA A 10 -39.83 -7.55 -0.69
N LEU A 11 -40.59 -6.67 -1.34
CA LEU A 11 -40.07 -5.76 -2.36
C LEU A 11 -39.09 -4.75 -1.79
N ILE A 12 -39.39 -4.18 -0.63
CA ILE A 12 -38.47 -3.25 0.07
C ILE A 12 -37.16 -3.96 0.43
N ILE A 13 -37.21 -5.15 1.03
CA ILE A 13 -36.03 -5.93 1.40
C ILE A 13 -35.20 -6.24 0.16
N SER A 14 -35.84 -6.70 -0.92
CA SER A 14 -35.16 -6.99 -2.18
C SER A 14 -34.46 -5.77 -2.77
N PHE A 15 -35.10 -4.62 -2.70
CA PHE A 15 -34.52 -3.35 -3.17
C PHE A 15 -33.29 -2.95 -2.33
N PHE A 16 -33.37 -3.00 -1.00
CA PHE A 16 -32.21 -2.74 -0.13
C PHE A 16 -31.07 -3.73 -0.37
N THR A 17 -31.39 -5.02 -0.53
CA THR A 17 -30.38 -6.04 -0.84
C THR A 17 -29.67 -5.74 -2.17
N LEU A 18 -30.42 -5.31 -3.18
CA LEU A 18 -29.85 -4.87 -4.45
C LEU A 18 -28.91 -3.68 -4.27
N LEU A 19 -29.32 -2.65 -3.52
CA LEU A 19 -28.48 -1.47 -3.28
C LEU A 19 -27.17 -1.83 -2.58
N VAL A 20 -27.23 -2.64 -1.53
CA VAL A 20 -26.04 -3.11 -0.80
C VAL A 20 -25.09 -3.90 -1.72
N ASN A 21 -25.63 -4.81 -2.53
CA ASN A 21 -24.83 -5.57 -3.49
C ASN A 21 -24.20 -4.68 -4.57
N LEU A 22 -24.85 -3.61 -4.94
CA LEU A 22 -24.32 -2.65 -5.90
C LEU A 22 -23.19 -1.79 -5.30
N GLN A 23 -23.32 -1.39 -4.03
CA GLN A 23 -22.24 -0.68 -3.32
C GLN A 23 -21.01 -1.58 -3.11
N ALA A 24 -21.20 -2.85 -2.75
CA ALA A 24 -20.12 -3.81 -2.58
C ALA A 24 -19.28 -4.04 -3.84
N LYS A 25 -19.82 -3.69 -5.01
CA LYS A 25 -19.10 -3.77 -6.30
C LYS A 25 -18.33 -2.51 -6.68
N ALA A 26 -18.32 -1.48 -5.85
CA ALA A 26 -17.57 -0.26 -6.10
C ALA A 26 -16.05 -0.52 -6.08
N ALA A 27 -15.27 0.42 -6.60
CA ALA A 27 -13.84 0.45 -6.36
C ALA A 27 -13.59 0.90 -4.93
N ASP A 28 -12.55 0.34 -4.33
CA ASP A 28 -12.11 0.67 -2.98
C ASP A 28 -10.58 0.74 -2.97
N ILE A 29 -10.04 1.95 -2.82
CA ILE A 29 -8.61 2.18 -2.87
C ILE A 29 -8.07 2.30 -1.46
N VAL A 30 -7.18 1.38 -1.11
CA VAL A 30 -6.48 1.36 0.16
C VAL A 30 -5.01 1.71 -0.05
N VAL A 31 -4.48 2.60 0.81
CA VAL A 31 -3.06 2.92 0.85
C VAL A 31 -2.51 2.47 2.21
N TYR A 32 -1.42 1.75 2.17
CA TYR A 32 -0.76 1.24 3.37
C TYR A 32 0.75 1.12 3.16
N ILE A 33 1.48 1.09 4.26
CA ILE A 33 2.92 0.80 4.27
C ILE A 33 3.08 -0.66 4.67
N ASP A 34 3.99 -1.36 4.02
CA ASP A 34 4.35 -2.74 4.34
C ASP A 34 5.81 -3.00 3.94
N THR A 35 6.38 -4.06 4.48
CA THR A 35 7.73 -4.52 4.11
C THR A 35 7.71 -5.16 2.72
N ASP A 36 8.86 -5.11 2.05
CA ASP A 36 9.01 -5.87 0.82
C ASP A 36 9.25 -7.35 1.17
N PRO A 37 8.46 -8.28 0.62
CA PRO A 37 8.67 -9.72 0.85
C PRO A 37 10.06 -10.22 0.49
N ASP A 38 10.71 -9.60 -0.51
CA ASP A 38 12.05 -9.96 -0.98
C ASP A 38 13.15 -9.27 -0.16
N VAL A 39 12.86 -8.09 0.42
CA VAL A 39 13.81 -7.28 1.19
C VAL A 39 13.10 -6.76 2.44
N PRO A 40 13.00 -7.55 3.51
CA PRO A 40 12.21 -7.22 4.71
C PRO A 40 12.61 -5.92 5.42
N ASP A 41 13.85 -5.46 5.26
CA ASP A 41 14.33 -4.21 5.85
C ASP A 41 13.84 -2.95 5.11
N MET A 42 13.15 -3.15 3.99
CA MET A 42 12.68 -2.10 3.12
C MET A 42 11.18 -1.88 3.28
N LEU A 43 10.80 -0.66 3.60
CA LEU A 43 9.41 -0.24 3.64
C LEU A 43 8.96 0.28 2.27
N CYS A 44 7.81 -0.20 1.86
CA CYS A 44 7.15 0.16 0.62
C CYS A 44 5.79 0.80 0.90
N LEU A 45 5.41 1.77 0.11
CA LEU A 45 4.04 2.26 0.04
C LEU A 45 3.28 1.45 -1.02
N TYR A 46 2.20 0.87 -0.60
CA TYR A 46 1.30 0.09 -1.45
C TYR A 46 0.01 0.87 -1.69
N VAL A 47 -0.45 0.83 -2.92
CA VAL A 47 -1.77 1.33 -3.34
C VAL A 47 -2.51 0.16 -3.96
N SER A 48 -3.56 -0.29 -3.31
CA SER A 48 -4.32 -1.48 -3.72
C SER A 48 -5.79 -1.12 -3.97
N ASN A 49 -6.36 -1.68 -5.02
CA ASN A 49 -7.80 -1.64 -5.23
C ASN A 49 -8.40 -2.93 -4.67
N THR A 50 -9.00 -2.86 -3.49
CA THR A 50 -9.65 -3.98 -2.81
C THR A 50 -11.09 -4.20 -3.29
N GLY A 51 -11.63 -3.21 -4.02
CA GLY A 51 -12.98 -3.29 -4.58
C GLY A 51 -13.09 -4.16 -5.84
N GLN A 52 -14.32 -4.31 -6.30
CA GLN A 52 -14.66 -5.15 -7.45
C GLN A 52 -14.73 -4.38 -8.78
N SER A 53 -14.64 -3.05 -8.74
CA SER A 53 -14.66 -2.19 -9.92
C SER A 53 -13.31 -1.50 -10.14
N THR A 54 -13.09 -0.99 -11.34
CA THR A 54 -11.91 -0.20 -11.66
C THR A 54 -12.04 1.20 -11.10
N ALA A 55 -11.08 1.64 -10.29
CA ALA A 55 -10.92 3.04 -9.92
C ALA A 55 -10.28 3.83 -11.07
N ARG A 56 -10.68 5.08 -11.27
CA ARG A 56 -10.20 5.96 -12.34
C ARG A 56 -9.82 7.33 -11.80
N HIS A 57 -8.94 8.02 -12.52
CA HIS A 57 -8.49 9.38 -12.18
C HIS A 57 -8.05 9.50 -10.70
N ILE A 58 -7.24 8.54 -10.26
CA ILE A 58 -6.79 8.46 -8.88
C ILE A 58 -5.72 9.54 -8.67
N LYS A 59 -5.94 10.41 -7.69
CA LYS A 59 -4.99 11.44 -7.29
C LYS A 59 -4.62 11.25 -5.83
N PHE A 60 -3.37 11.54 -5.53
CA PHE A 60 -2.81 11.43 -4.18
C PHE A 60 -2.32 12.80 -3.73
N THR A 61 -2.51 13.12 -2.46
CA THR A 61 -1.97 14.32 -1.83
C THR A 61 -1.41 13.92 -0.48
N PHE A 62 -0.13 14.22 -0.26
CA PHE A 62 0.56 13.88 0.97
C PHE A 62 0.86 15.15 1.78
N ASN A 63 0.86 15.04 3.12
CA ASN A 63 1.21 16.14 4.02
C ASN A 63 2.71 16.47 4.01
N LYS A 64 3.57 15.54 3.58
CA LYS A 64 5.02 15.69 3.47
C LYS A 64 5.51 15.14 2.13
N PRO A 65 6.66 15.62 1.61
CA PRO A 65 7.29 15.02 0.44
C PRO A 65 7.59 13.54 0.70
N LEU A 66 7.42 12.71 -0.31
CA LEU A 66 7.70 11.29 -0.20
C LEU A 66 9.19 11.03 -0.47
N PRO A 67 9.89 10.35 0.44
CA PRO A 67 11.26 9.91 0.18
C PRO A 67 11.27 8.80 -0.86
N VAL A 68 12.34 8.71 -1.64
CA VAL A 68 12.56 7.64 -2.61
C VAL A 68 13.86 6.97 -2.31
N ARG A 69 13.81 5.65 -2.12
CA ARG A 69 14.99 4.82 -1.88
C ARG A 69 15.89 5.41 -0.79
N ALA A 70 15.27 5.91 0.28
CA ALA A 70 15.99 6.36 1.45
C ALA A 70 16.65 5.15 2.11
N HIS A 71 17.86 4.83 1.68
CA HIS A 71 18.68 3.76 2.24
C HIS A 71 19.67 4.36 3.20
N ASP A 72 19.89 3.69 4.32
CA ASP A 72 21.10 3.90 5.10
C ASP A 72 22.27 3.40 4.26
N ILE A 73 22.85 4.29 3.46
CA ILE A 73 24.11 4.02 2.81
C ILE A 73 25.16 4.06 3.91
N PHE A 74 25.53 2.89 4.43
CA PHE A 74 26.70 2.71 5.29
C PHE A 74 27.86 2.17 4.46
N PRO A 75 28.60 2.99 3.72
CA PRO A 75 29.82 2.47 3.06
C PRO A 75 30.85 2.02 4.06
N ASP A 76 30.89 2.58 5.29
CA ASP A 76 31.97 2.37 6.27
C ASP A 76 31.49 2.20 7.72
N ASN A 77 30.36 1.60 8.00
CA ASN A 77 29.82 1.47 9.37
C ASN A 77 29.69 2.81 10.15
N LYS A 78 29.81 3.95 9.50
CA LYS A 78 29.59 5.26 10.10
C LYS A 78 28.18 5.71 9.80
N ARG A 79 27.35 5.79 10.83
CA ARG A 79 26.03 6.45 10.75
C ARG A 79 26.26 7.89 10.28
N THR A 80 25.91 8.19 9.05
CA THR A 80 25.85 9.57 8.59
C THR A 80 24.66 10.22 9.28
N THR A 81 24.95 11.27 10.05
CA THR A 81 23.94 12.04 10.79
C THR A 81 22.92 12.74 9.89
N ASN A 82 23.12 12.71 8.60
CA ASN A 82 22.24 13.38 7.63
C ASN A 82 22.20 12.58 6.32
N PRO A 83 21.32 11.58 6.19
CA PRO A 83 21.16 10.83 4.93
C PRO A 83 20.71 11.79 3.83
N ASP A 84 21.34 11.70 2.66
CA ASP A 84 20.92 12.44 1.45
C ASP A 84 19.63 11.83 0.92
N ILE A 85 18.50 12.28 1.46
CA ILE A 85 17.18 11.77 1.12
C ILE A 85 16.71 12.43 -0.17
N LYS A 86 16.54 11.62 -1.20
CA LYS A 86 15.91 12.07 -2.45
C LYS A 86 14.40 11.99 -2.33
N PHE A 87 13.72 12.96 -2.89
CA PHE A 87 12.26 13.03 -2.91
C PHE A 87 11.69 12.59 -4.24
N LEU A 88 10.48 12.05 -4.17
CA LEU A 88 9.73 11.67 -5.35
C LEU A 88 9.26 12.94 -6.09
N ASP A 89 9.73 13.11 -7.32
CA ASP A 89 9.37 14.21 -8.21
C ASP A 89 8.47 13.76 -9.37
N LYS A 90 8.43 12.47 -9.65
CA LYS A 90 7.68 11.86 -10.77
C LYS A 90 7.08 10.53 -10.36
N GLY A 91 6.15 10.06 -11.18
CA GLY A 91 5.53 8.76 -11.02
C GLY A 91 4.11 8.83 -10.50
N PHE A 92 3.48 7.67 -10.37
CA PHE A 92 2.03 7.57 -10.17
C PHE A 92 1.52 8.22 -8.87
N LEU A 93 2.35 8.37 -7.84
CA LEU A 93 1.95 9.04 -6.60
C LEU A 93 1.91 10.57 -6.72
N ILE A 94 2.65 11.14 -7.68
CA ILE A 94 2.67 12.59 -7.96
C ILE A 94 1.74 12.93 -9.12
N GLU A 95 1.83 12.18 -10.21
CA GLU A 95 1.08 12.42 -11.44
C GLU A 95 -0.34 11.85 -11.38
N GLY A 96 -0.58 10.92 -10.43
CA GLY A 96 -1.82 10.16 -10.32
C GLY A 96 -1.84 8.92 -11.20
N LEU A 97 -2.89 8.12 -11.03
CA LEU A 97 -3.16 6.94 -11.85
C LEU A 97 -4.40 7.15 -12.69
N THR A 98 -4.30 6.89 -13.98
CA THR A 98 -5.45 6.94 -14.89
C THR A 98 -6.48 5.89 -14.49
N HIS A 99 -6.02 4.69 -14.11
CA HIS A 99 -6.88 3.60 -13.64
C HIS A 99 -6.11 2.58 -12.81
N LEU A 100 -6.84 1.93 -11.90
CA LEU A 100 -6.37 0.76 -11.15
C LEU A 100 -7.47 -0.30 -11.16
N ALA A 101 -7.19 -1.41 -11.82
CA ALA A 101 -8.14 -2.51 -11.96
C ALA A 101 -8.42 -3.20 -10.59
N PRO A 102 -9.53 -3.93 -10.45
CA PRO A 102 -9.84 -4.71 -9.26
C PRO A 102 -8.69 -5.62 -8.86
N LEU A 103 -8.46 -5.75 -7.56
CA LEU A 103 -7.44 -6.63 -6.94
C LEU A 103 -6.00 -6.38 -7.46
N LYS A 104 -5.75 -5.21 -8.03
CA LYS A 104 -4.39 -4.82 -8.45
C LYS A 104 -3.77 -3.89 -7.44
N THR A 105 -2.47 -4.11 -7.25
CA THR A 105 -1.63 -3.32 -6.34
C THR A 105 -0.49 -2.69 -7.11
N ARG A 106 -0.14 -1.46 -6.74
CA ARG A 106 1.07 -0.75 -7.14
C ARG A 106 1.91 -0.51 -5.90
N LYS A 107 3.21 -0.66 -6.01
CA LYS A 107 4.13 -0.39 -4.91
C LYS A 107 5.22 0.60 -5.32
N ILE A 108 5.71 1.34 -4.35
CA ILE A 108 6.91 2.18 -4.46
C ILE A 108 7.78 1.98 -3.23
N TYR A 109 9.09 1.92 -3.42
CA TYR A 109 10.05 1.81 -2.34
C TYR A 109 10.24 3.18 -1.68
N LEU A 110 9.98 3.28 -0.38
CA LEU A 110 10.25 4.47 0.42
C LEU A 110 11.68 4.47 0.94
N GLY A 111 12.13 3.40 1.55
CA GLY A 111 13.47 3.29 2.12
C GLY A 111 13.55 2.29 3.27
N GLY A 112 14.71 2.27 3.92
CA GLY A 112 14.93 1.49 5.13
C GLY A 112 14.21 2.11 6.34
N TYR A 113 13.74 1.25 7.25
CA TYR A 113 12.99 1.67 8.45
C TYR A 113 13.71 2.77 9.24
N ALA A 114 15.00 2.58 9.56
CA ALA A 114 15.75 3.54 10.39
C ALA A 114 15.83 4.95 9.77
N THR A 115 16.06 5.02 8.45
CA THR A 115 16.13 6.29 7.73
C THR A 115 14.76 6.97 7.66
N LEU A 116 13.70 6.19 7.45
CA LEU A 116 12.33 6.73 7.39
C LEU A 116 11.88 7.25 8.76
N CYS A 117 12.16 6.54 9.85
CA CYS A 117 11.89 7.03 11.20
C CYS A 117 12.58 8.36 11.48
N GLN A 118 13.85 8.49 11.08
CA GLN A 118 14.61 9.72 11.22
C GLN A 118 14.01 10.86 10.38
N TYR A 119 13.58 10.58 9.15
CA TYR A 119 12.97 11.56 8.27
C TYR A 119 11.60 12.03 8.77
N PHE A 120 10.75 11.12 9.16
CA PHE A 120 9.40 11.47 9.61
C PHE A 120 9.35 11.99 11.04
N GLN A 121 10.44 11.85 11.83
CA GLN A 121 10.56 12.35 13.21
C GLN A 121 9.34 11.98 14.07
N LEU A 122 8.88 10.75 13.95
CA LEU A 122 7.70 10.21 14.64
C LEU A 122 6.34 10.82 14.21
N GLU A 123 6.31 11.64 13.17
CA GLU A 123 5.05 12.14 12.62
C GLU A 123 4.50 11.22 11.55
N ASN A 124 3.24 10.86 11.65
CA ASN A 124 2.57 10.00 10.67
C ASN A 124 2.49 10.67 9.29
N LEU A 125 2.72 9.87 8.27
CA LEU A 125 2.47 10.26 6.89
C LEU A 125 0.97 10.23 6.64
N LYS A 126 0.42 11.35 6.18
CA LYS A 126 -1.01 11.48 5.86
C LYS A 126 -1.19 11.53 4.37
N CYS A 127 -2.07 10.67 3.86
CA CYS A 127 -2.41 10.57 2.45
C CYS A 127 -3.89 10.85 2.23
N HIS A 128 -4.18 11.83 1.41
CA HIS A 128 -5.51 12.06 0.85
C HIS A 128 -5.58 11.47 -0.55
N ILE A 129 -6.63 10.71 -0.82
CA ILE A 129 -6.88 10.11 -2.13
C ILE A 129 -8.22 10.58 -2.65
N SER A 130 -8.26 10.89 -3.93
CA SER A 130 -9.52 11.11 -4.65
C SER A 130 -9.55 10.27 -5.91
N TYR A 131 -10.65 9.62 -6.18
CA TYR A 131 -10.82 8.79 -7.37
C TYR A 131 -12.28 8.73 -7.81
N THR A 132 -12.50 8.33 -9.06
CA THR A 132 -13.83 8.09 -9.60
C THR A 132 -14.03 6.60 -9.82
N THR A 133 -15.21 6.12 -9.46
CA THR A 133 -15.66 4.75 -9.77
C THR A 133 -16.88 4.82 -10.65
N LYS A 134 -17.01 3.90 -11.59
CA LYS A 134 -18.25 3.78 -12.35
C LYS A 134 -19.34 3.31 -11.40
N SER A 135 -20.40 4.09 -11.29
CA SER A 135 -21.59 3.63 -10.60
C SER A 135 -22.10 2.36 -11.31
N PRO A 136 -22.37 1.27 -10.58
CA PRO A 136 -22.98 0.07 -11.15
C PRO A 136 -24.39 0.32 -11.67
N ILE A 137 -25.06 1.34 -11.18
CA ILE A 137 -26.30 1.84 -11.73
C ILE A 137 -25.90 2.83 -12.81
N LYS A 138 -25.86 2.38 -14.04
CA LYS A 138 -25.50 3.16 -15.25
C LYS A 138 -26.29 4.46 -15.44
N LEU A 139 -27.10 4.82 -14.48
CA LEU A 139 -28.16 5.79 -14.65
C LEU A 139 -27.74 7.22 -14.45
N TRP A 140 -26.63 7.62 -13.79
CA TRP A 140 -26.53 9.10 -13.76
C TRP A 140 -25.22 9.74 -13.32
N PHE A 141 -24.34 9.10 -12.55
CA PHE A 141 -23.14 9.82 -12.11
C PHE A 141 -21.94 8.87 -11.84
N ASP A 142 -20.76 9.26 -12.29
CA ASP A 142 -19.52 8.73 -11.75
C ASP A 142 -19.45 9.13 -10.27
N SER A 143 -19.36 8.15 -9.38
CA SER A 143 -19.20 8.43 -7.96
C SER A 143 -17.79 8.93 -7.70
N HIS A 144 -17.69 10.13 -7.15
CA HIS A 144 -16.42 10.68 -6.71
C HIS A 144 -16.23 10.33 -5.23
N THR A 145 -15.15 9.60 -4.94
CA THR A 145 -14.82 9.17 -3.58
C THR A 145 -13.54 9.85 -3.13
N THR A 146 -13.53 10.27 -1.88
CA THR A 146 -12.34 10.86 -1.24
C THR A 146 -12.12 10.15 0.07
N ASP A 147 -10.94 9.58 0.24
CA ASP A 147 -10.54 8.85 1.44
C ASP A 147 -9.27 9.45 2.05
N TYR A 148 -9.10 9.20 3.35
CA TYR A 148 -7.98 9.70 4.12
C TYR A 148 -7.30 8.54 4.85
N PHE A 149 -5.97 8.43 4.71
CA PHE A 149 -5.17 7.41 5.35
C PHE A 149 -4.08 8.05 6.20
N GLU A 150 -3.97 7.60 7.40
CA GLU A 150 -2.86 7.91 8.29
C GLU A 150 -1.93 6.69 8.35
N LEU A 151 -0.70 6.90 7.87
CA LEU A 151 0.27 5.84 7.69
C LEU A 151 1.34 5.96 8.77
N SER A 152 1.29 5.06 9.75
CA SER A 152 2.27 5.01 10.82
C SER A 152 3.50 4.22 10.38
N ILE A 153 4.68 4.78 10.61
CA ILE A 153 5.95 4.07 10.44
C ILE A 153 6.38 3.42 11.75
N GLU A 154 5.91 3.94 12.89
CA GLU A 154 6.23 3.40 14.20
C GLU A 154 5.70 1.98 14.43
N ASP A 155 4.61 1.61 13.77
CA ASP A 155 4.04 0.27 13.89
C ASP A 155 5.05 -0.81 13.49
N TRP A 156 6.02 -0.46 12.64
CA TRP A 156 7.12 -1.34 12.20
C TRP A 156 8.31 -1.37 13.15
N ALA A 157 8.35 -0.48 14.17
CA ALA A 157 9.45 -0.42 15.14
C ALA A 157 9.54 -1.67 16.03
N ARG A 158 8.45 -2.37 16.20
CA ARG A 158 8.33 -3.52 17.13
C ARG A 158 8.42 -4.85 16.42
N ASP A 159 8.21 -4.86 15.12
CA ASP A 159 8.41 -6.07 14.36
C ASP A 159 9.91 -6.29 14.21
N HIS A 160 10.44 -7.16 15.08
CA HIS A 160 11.74 -7.75 14.88
C HIS A 160 11.71 -8.39 13.51
N ILE A 161 12.25 -7.69 12.53
CA ILE A 161 12.48 -8.22 11.20
C ILE A 161 13.24 -9.50 11.42
N SER A 162 12.56 -10.61 11.28
CA SER A 162 13.14 -11.89 11.61
C SER A 162 14.35 -12.06 10.68
N ASP A 163 15.49 -12.37 11.26
CA ASP A 163 16.75 -12.74 10.59
C ASP A 163 16.58 -13.94 9.61
N ASN A 164 15.35 -14.32 9.36
CA ASN A 164 14.88 -15.44 8.57
C ASN A 164 14.53 -15.10 7.13
N SER A 165 15.06 -14.02 6.55
CA SER A 165 14.85 -13.75 5.13
C SER A 165 15.32 -14.95 4.30
N HIS A 166 14.54 -15.36 3.31
CA HIS A 166 14.93 -16.45 2.41
C HIS A 166 16.29 -16.19 1.76
N LEU A 167 16.61 -14.94 1.46
CA LEU A 167 17.90 -14.53 0.91
C LEU A 167 19.07 -14.77 1.89
N LYS A 168 18.88 -14.49 3.19
CA LYS A 168 19.89 -14.77 4.21
C LYS A 168 20.12 -16.28 4.33
N LYS A 169 19.04 -17.07 4.38
CA LYS A 169 19.15 -18.54 4.41
C LYS A 169 19.89 -19.10 3.19
N ILE A 170 19.57 -18.59 1.98
CA ILE A 170 20.26 -18.98 0.75
C ILE A 170 21.74 -18.61 0.83
N ASN A 171 22.06 -17.38 1.25
CA ASN A 171 23.45 -16.91 1.37
C ASN A 171 24.24 -17.73 2.38
N ASP A 172 23.67 -18.05 3.53
CA ASP A 172 24.31 -18.86 4.55
C ASP A 172 24.51 -20.32 4.06
N THR A 173 23.53 -20.88 3.34
CA THR A 173 23.66 -22.18 2.70
C THR A 173 24.76 -22.19 1.65
N LEU A 174 24.85 -21.17 0.80
CA LEU A 174 25.91 -21.02 -0.21
C LEU A 174 27.30 -20.90 0.43
N LYS A 175 27.44 -20.15 1.53
CA LYS A 175 28.69 -20.05 2.29
C LYS A 175 29.11 -21.40 2.87
N ASN A 176 28.17 -22.18 3.41
CA ASN A 176 28.42 -23.50 3.95
C ASN A 176 28.88 -24.45 2.86
N ILE A 177 28.19 -24.50 1.73
CA ILE A 177 28.57 -25.31 0.56
C ILE A 177 30.00 -24.94 0.08
N HIS A 178 30.27 -23.63 -0.02
CA HIS A 178 31.59 -23.14 -0.44
C HIS A 178 32.69 -23.58 0.54
N SER A 179 32.45 -23.54 1.85
CA SER A 179 33.39 -23.97 2.86
C SER A 179 33.66 -25.49 2.80
N GLU A 180 32.62 -26.29 2.57
CA GLU A 180 32.76 -27.76 2.42
C GLU A 180 33.55 -28.13 1.16
N LEU A 181 33.27 -27.47 0.02
CA LEU A 181 34.03 -27.69 -1.22
C LEU A 181 35.49 -27.31 -1.08
N LYS A 182 35.81 -26.27 -0.29
CA LYS A 182 37.22 -25.90 -0.02
C LYS A 182 37.96 -26.91 0.85
N ASN A 183 37.24 -27.62 1.71
CA ASN A 183 37.83 -28.67 2.57
C ASN A 183 38.03 -30.01 1.85
N LEU A 184 37.44 -30.18 0.66
CA LEU A 184 37.56 -31.39 -0.16
C LEU A 184 38.75 -31.34 -1.16
N ASN A 185 39.39 -30.18 -1.32
CA ASN A 185 40.59 -29.96 -2.13
C ASN A 185 41.82 -29.76 -1.23
#